data_5a4189f4bd4558fe0643d4ab0de32891
#
_entry.id   5a4189f4bd4558fe0643d4ab0de32891
#
_cell.length_a   1.000
_cell.length_b   1.000
_cell.length_c   1.000
_cell.angle_alpha   90.00
_cell.angle_beta   90.00
_cell.angle_gamma   90.00
#
_symmetry.space_group_name_H-M   'P 1'
#
loop_
_entity.id
_entity.type
_entity.pdbx_description
1 polymer ?
#
loop_
_entity_poly.entity_id
_entity_poly.type
_entity_poly.pdbx_seq_one_letter_code
_entity_poly.pdbx_strand_id
1 'polypeptide(L)'
;YLGSTDSLAFNVTQPSQVVISTSPSEIDRTEVATVEGMLTDGVGRAIPNRDLVLSVDGQEITSISVNSNGSFVGLVPIPPDMPLGPIIIGVEFLGEDFILPSNSTVVFTVFAPVSVTIDDLGPVAVGDEMTVSGTVKDNLENGWLDSHTIEVFVDGVLIGITSSQQDGNWSLQWVVPESVEIGNHSISAIAPAQGFYRQGSTDSNFTVSFHTEISLQVEGSYATRGG
;
A
#
# COMPACT_ATOMS: atom_id res chain seq x y z
N TYR A 1 44.65 28.97 65.60
CA TYR A 1 43.84 28.03 64.83
C TYR A 1 43.51 28.65 63.47
N LEU A 2 44.10 28.15 62.40
CA LEU A 2 43.69 28.47 61.02
C LEU A 2 42.52 27.58 60.68
N GLY A 3 41.35 28.22 60.42
CA GLY A 3 40.17 27.49 59.95
C GLY A 3 40.40 26.97 58.52
N SER A 4 40.30 25.67 58.33
CA SER A 4 40.32 25.06 57.02
C SER A 4 38.84 24.97 56.55
N THR A 5 38.52 25.55 55.38
CA THR A 5 37.24 25.38 54.72
C THR A 5 37.43 24.42 53.57
N ASP A 6 36.72 23.31 53.59
CA ASP A 6 36.61 22.36 52.49
C ASP A 6 35.29 22.56 51.77
N SER A 7 35.29 22.61 50.43
CA SER A 7 34.09 22.78 49.64
C SER A 7 33.97 21.59 48.66
N LEU A 8 32.84 20.92 48.68
CA LEU A 8 32.50 19.89 47.73
C LEU A 8 31.46 20.45 46.73
N ALA A 9 31.82 20.42 45.44
CA ALA A 9 30.89 20.74 44.37
C ALA A 9 30.19 19.45 43.90
N PHE A 10 28.87 19.50 43.74
CA PHE A 10 28.11 18.45 43.15
C PHE A 10 27.15 19.02 42.07
N ASN A 11 26.93 18.24 41.01
CA ASN A 11 26.00 18.58 39.96
C ASN A 11 24.64 17.97 40.27
N VAL A 12 23.58 18.76 40.14
CA VAL A 12 22.19 18.28 40.18
C VAL A 12 21.71 18.13 38.76
N THR A 13 21.29 16.93 38.40
CA THR A 13 20.70 16.63 37.06
C THR A 13 19.19 16.50 37.17
N GLN A 14 18.50 16.88 36.08
CA GLN A 14 17.07 16.78 35.93
C GLN A 14 16.76 15.66 34.95
N PRO A 15 15.91 14.66 35.28
CA PRO A 15 15.47 13.67 34.32
C PRO A 15 14.55 14.29 33.28
N SER A 16 14.60 13.76 32.06
CA SER A 16 13.66 14.09 30.99
C SER A 16 12.86 12.87 30.58
N GLN A 17 11.77 13.10 29.87
CA GLN A 17 10.94 12.07 29.28
C GLN A 17 10.40 12.55 27.92
N VAL A 18 10.70 11.78 26.85
CA VAL A 18 10.04 11.90 25.55
C VAL A 18 8.85 10.97 25.52
N VAL A 19 7.69 11.47 25.17
CA VAL A 19 6.46 10.68 24.95
C VAL A 19 5.97 10.94 23.55
N ILE A 20 5.85 9.87 22.74
CA ILE A 20 5.23 9.92 21.42
C ILE A 20 3.76 9.54 21.57
N SER A 21 2.87 10.29 20.94
CA SER A 21 1.41 10.13 20.96
C SER A 21 0.82 10.01 19.58
N THR A 22 1.51 9.34 18.65
CA THR A 22 1.06 9.35 17.26
C THR A 22 0.01 8.33 16.91
N SER A 23 -0.68 8.68 15.83
CA SER A 23 -1.47 7.85 14.92
C SER A 23 -1.29 8.43 13.51
N PRO A 24 -1.24 7.67 12.44
CA PRO A 24 -1.69 6.29 12.26
C PRO A 24 -0.61 5.24 12.52
N SER A 25 -1.04 3.98 12.75
CA SER A 25 -0.14 2.83 12.86
C SER A 25 0.23 2.22 11.50
N GLU A 26 -0.44 2.64 10.43
CA GLU A 26 -0.26 2.19 9.05
C GLU A 26 -0.05 3.38 8.13
N ILE A 27 0.81 3.23 7.12
CA ILE A 27 1.10 4.26 6.15
C ILE A 27 1.46 3.63 4.81
N ASP A 28 1.09 4.26 3.71
CA ASP A 28 1.47 3.81 2.39
C ASP A 28 2.80 4.47 1.96
N ARG A 29 3.56 3.78 1.12
CA ARG A 29 4.72 4.38 0.43
C ARG A 29 4.30 5.67 -0.25
N THR A 30 5.21 6.66 -0.30
CA THR A 30 5.01 8.01 -0.84
C THR A 30 4.17 8.96 0.03
N GLU A 31 3.64 8.50 1.14
CA GLU A 31 2.98 9.35 2.13
C GLU A 31 3.97 9.93 3.15
N VAL A 32 3.47 10.77 4.05
CA VAL A 32 4.26 11.39 5.12
C VAL A 32 3.67 10.98 6.47
N ALA A 33 4.43 10.21 7.25
CA ALA A 33 4.06 9.91 8.62
C ALA A 33 4.26 11.15 9.50
N THR A 34 3.29 11.43 10.35
CA THR A 34 3.39 12.49 11.35
C THR A 34 3.64 11.88 12.72
N VAL A 35 4.70 12.34 13.39
CA VAL A 35 5.07 11.94 14.74
C VAL A 35 4.86 13.13 15.68
N GLU A 36 3.96 12.98 16.63
CA GLU A 36 3.65 14.02 17.61
C GLU A 36 3.98 13.54 19.01
N GLY A 37 4.31 14.47 19.90
CA GLY A 37 4.61 14.11 21.27
C GLY A 37 4.96 15.30 22.16
N MET A 38 5.49 14.95 23.33
CA MET A 38 5.91 15.94 24.32
C MET A 38 7.27 15.56 24.92
N LEU A 39 8.07 16.60 25.22
CA LEU A 39 9.26 16.50 26.06
C LEU A 39 8.94 17.14 27.41
N THR A 40 9.08 16.34 28.47
CA THR A 40 8.80 16.78 29.84
C THR A 40 9.94 16.42 30.80
N ASP A 41 9.95 17.03 31.98
CA ASP A 41 10.81 16.62 33.08
C ASP A 41 10.20 15.42 33.84
N GLY A 42 10.93 14.90 34.83
CA GLY A 42 10.50 13.76 35.65
C GLY A 42 9.24 13.98 36.50
N VAL A 43 8.69 15.21 36.53
CA VAL A 43 7.43 15.54 37.21
C VAL A 43 6.35 16.01 36.24
N GLY A 44 6.58 15.87 34.92
CA GLY A 44 5.61 16.18 33.88
C GLY A 44 5.54 17.65 33.45
N ARG A 45 6.52 18.48 33.80
CA ARG A 45 6.60 19.85 33.31
C ARG A 45 7.24 19.90 31.94
N ALA A 46 6.74 20.76 31.06
CA ALA A 46 7.31 20.96 29.73
C ALA A 46 8.79 21.39 29.78
N ILE A 47 9.61 20.81 28.91
CA ILE A 47 10.98 21.25 28.61
C ILE A 47 10.96 21.89 27.22
N PRO A 48 10.81 23.21 27.11
CA PRO A 48 10.66 23.90 25.83
C PRO A 48 11.99 24.20 25.14
N ASN A 49 11.91 24.55 23.85
CA ASN A 49 13.00 25.10 23.04
C ASN A 49 14.26 24.22 23.06
N ARG A 50 14.06 22.92 22.88
CA ARG A 50 15.11 21.92 22.71
C ARG A 50 14.96 21.26 21.36
N ASP A 51 16.06 20.69 20.88
CA ASP A 51 16.06 19.88 19.66
C ASP A 51 16.02 18.41 19.99
N LEU A 52 15.25 17.65 19.22
CA LEU A 52 15.14 16.20 19.28
C LEU A 52 15.66 15.61 17.97
N VAL A 53 16.28 14.46 18.06
CA VAL A 53 16.70 13.66 16.90
C VAL A 53 15.55 12.74 16.50
N LEU A 54 15.13 12.81 15.23
CA LEU A 54 14.14 11.92 14.62
C LEU A 54 14.87 10.88 13.77
N SER A 55 14.58 9.61 14.00
CA SER A 55 15.22 8.48 13.32
C SER A 55 14.22 7.47 12.78
N VAL A 56 14.62 6.72 11.74
CA VAL A 56 13.90 5.57 11.20
C VAL A 56 14.83 4.37 11.23
N ASP A 57 14.40 3.28 11.88
CA ASP A 57 15.20 2.06 12.10
C ASP A 57 16.61 2.35 12.63
N GLY A 58 16.69 3.36 13.52
CA GLY A 58 17.94 3.82 14.14
C GLY A 58 18.82 4.71 13.25
N GLN A 59 18.41 5.04 12.03
CA GLN A 59 19.08 6.01 11.17
C GLN A 59 18.48 7.39 11.39
N GLU A 60 19.32 8.37 11.79
CA GLU A 60 18.90 9.77 11.92
C GLU A 60 18.47 10.32 10.55
N ILE A 61 17.29 10.96 10.51
CA ILE A 61 16.75 11.60 9.32
C ILE A 61 16.70 13.11 9.43
N THR A 62 16.42 13.66 10.62
CA THR A 62 16.37 15.11 10.84
C THR A 62 16.31 15.44 12.33
N SER A 63 16.52 16.71 12.66
CA SER A 63 16.21 17.27 13.96
C SER A 63 14.87 17.98 13.94
N ILE A 64 14.12 17.90 15.04
CA ILE A 64 12.84 18.57 15.25
C ILE A 64 12.89 19.41 16.52
N SER A 65 12.30 20.62 16.50
CA SER A 65 12.34 21.52 17.64
C SER A 65 11.10 21.37 18.52
N VAL A 66 11.31 21.43 19.83
CA VAL A 66 10.26 21.41 20.85
C VAL A 66 9.69 22.83 21.02
N ASN A 67 8.38 22.94 20.96
CA ASN A 67 7.64 24.19 21.15
C ASN A 67 7.71 24.71 22.61
N SER A 68 7.23 25.95 22.82
CA SER A 68 7.21 26.61 24.15
C SER A 68 6.35 25.86 25.19
N ASN A 69 5.42 25.02 24.77
CA ASN A 69 4.59 24.20 25.64
C ASN A 69 5.11 22.77 25.83
N GLY A 70 6.31 22.45 25.31
CA GLY A 70 6.92 21.12 25.37
C GLY A 70 6.47 20.16 24.27
N SER A 71 5.53 20.52 23.38
CA SER A 71 5.10 19.67 22.28
C SER A 71 6.10 19.71 21.12
N PHE A 72 6.13 18.62 20.35
CA PHE A 72 6.86 18.53 19.09
C PHE A 72 6.02 17.85 18.01
N VAL A 73 6.35 18.15 16.75
CA VAL A 73 5.80 17.48 15.57
C VAL A 73 6.96 17.18 14.62
N GLY A 74 7.10 15.93 14.24
CA GLY A 74 8.06 15.46 13.26
C GLY A 74 7.35 14.90 12.03
N LEU A 75 7.91 15.15 10.85
CA LEU A 75 7.42 14.61 9.58
C LEU A 75 8.43 13.61 9.03
N VAL A 76 7.96 12.40 8.74
CA VAL A 76 8.76 11.31 8.19
C VAL A 76 8.22 10.98 6.79
N PRO A 77 8.84 11.49 5.72
CA PRO A 77 8.50 11.08 4.37
C PRO A 77 8.83 9.60 4.15
N ILE A 78 7.88 8.84 3.64
CA ILE A 78 8.08 7.43 3.30
C ILE A 78 8.45 7.35 1.82
N PRO A 79 9.71 7.04 1.47
CA PRO A 79 10.12 6.98 0.07
C PRO A 79 9.48 5.78 -0.66
N PRO A 80 9.39 5.84 -2.00
CA PRO A 80 8.74 4.80 -2.80
C PRO A 80 9.43 3.44 -2.71
N ASP A 81 10.71 3.39 -2.39
CA ASP A 81 11.54 2.19 -2.24
C ASP A 81 11.67 1.72 -0.78
N MET A 82 10.93 2.34 0.16
CA MET A 82 10.92 1.88 1.56
C MET A 82 10.51 0.40 1.62
N PRO A 83 11.25 -0.45 2.36
CA PRO A 83 10.82 -1.82 2.61
C PRO A 83 9.40 -1.87 3.21
N LEU A 84 8.59 -2.84 2.75
CA LEU A 84 7.25 -3.05 3.28
C LEU A 84 7.30 -3.75 4.64
N GLY A 85 6.30 -3.46 5.47
CA GLY A 85 6.19 -4.04 6.80
C GLY A 85 6.50 -3.04 7.91
N PRO A 86 6.74 -3.53 9.14
CA PRO A 86 6.94 -2.67 10.29
C PRO A 86 8.29 -1.93 10.21
N ILE A 87 8.26 -0.63 10.47
CA ILE A 87 9.41 0.25 10.69
C ILE A 87 9.34 0.86 12.09
N ILE A 88 10.49 1.18 12.67
CA ILE A 88 10.60 1.82 13.99
C ILE A 88 10.97 3.28 13.78
N ILE A 89 10.11 4.18 14.23
CA ILE A 89 10.41 5.61 14.30
C ILE A 89 10.82 5.93 15.73
N GLY A 90 12.00 6.52 15.89
CA GLY A 90 12.56 6.95 17.17
C GLY A 90 12.63 8.46 17.29
N VAL A 91 12.34 8.96 18.48
CA VAL A 91 12.58 10.35 18.87
C VAL A 91 13.46 10.36 20.10
N GLU A 92 14.58 11.06 20.04
CA GLU A 92 15.58 11.11 21.09
C GLU A 92 15.91 12.56 21.47
N PHE A 93 15.94 12.82 22.77
CA PHE A 93 16.58 13.99 23.36
C PHE A 93 17.95 13.58 23.87
N LEU A 94 19.02 14.17 23.35
CA LEU A 94 20.40 13.79 23.68
C LEU A 94 20.86 14.29 25.06
N GLY A 95 20.03 15.12 25.71
CA GLY A 95 20.40 15.77 26.96
C GLY A 95 21.15 17.07 26.73
N GLU A 96 20.93 18.06 27.59
CA GLU A 96 21.55 19.40 27.54
C GLU A 96 21.45 20.09 28.90
N ASP A 97 22.41 20.90 29.30
CA ASP A 97 22.36 21.77 30.48
C ASP A 97 21.96 21.05 31.78
N PHE A 98 22.53 19.92 32.09
CA PHE A 98 22.18 19.07 33.25
C PHE A 98 20.82 18.35 33.13
N ILE A 99 20.12 18.43 31.99
CA ILE A 99 18.95 17.62 31.69
C ILE A 99 19.44 16.31 31.06
N LEU A 100 19.03 15.19 31.66
CA LEU A 100 19.43 13.85 31.18
C LEU A 100 18.75 13.49 29.86
N PRO A 101 19.39 12.66 29.02
CA PRO A 101 18.79 12.20 27.77
C PRO A 101 17.57 11.31 28.00
N SER A 102 16.69 11.25 27.00
CA SER A 102 15.55 10.35 26.98
C SER A 102 15.12 10.06 25.53
N ASN A 103 14.51 8.92 25.31
CA ASN A 103 14.00 8.52 24.00
C ASN A 103 12.62 7.85 24.09
N SER A 104 11.96 7.76 22.95
CA SER A 104 10.75 7.01 22.76
C SER A 104 10.70 6.48 21.33
N THR A 105 10.01 5.37 21.12
CA THR A 105 9.84 4.77 19.80
C THR A 105 8.38 4.41 19.54
N VAL A 106 8.00 4.41 18.27
CA VAL A 106 6.70 3.96 17.77
C VAL A 106 6.90 3.10 16.53
N VAL A 107 6.03 2.11 16.35
CA VAL A 107 6.04 1.25 15.18
C VAL A 107 4.96 1.71 14.20
N PHE A 108 5.34 1.89 12.94
CA PHE A 108 4.45 2.05 11.79
C PHE A 108 4.58 0.83 10.89
N THR A 109 3.50 0.46 10.23
CA THR A 109 3.53 -0.57 9.19
C THR A 109 3.41 0.09 7.82
N VAL A 110 4.41 -0.12 6.97
CA VAL A 110 4.46 0.42 5.60
C VAL A 110 3.77 -0.54 4.65
N PHE A 111 2.82 -0.03 3.87
CA PHE A 111 2.10 -0.73 2.83
C PHE A 111 2.42 -0.19 1.44
N ALA A 112 2.12 -0.97 0.40
CA ALA A 112 2.16 -0.53 -0.99
C ALA A 112 0.75 -0.59 -1.61
N PRO A 113 0.30 0.48 -2.28
CA PRO A 113 -0.89 0.42 -3.14
C PRO A 113 -0.64 -0.53 -4.32
N VAL A 114 -1.68 -1.25 -4.74
CA VAL A 114 -1.62 -2.19 -5.87
C VAL A 114 -2.40 -1.62 -7.05
N SER A 115 -1.81 -1.73 -8.24
CA SER A 115 -2.44 -1.41 -9.52
C SER A 115 -2.73 -2.69 -10.28
N VAL A 116 -3.97 -2.85 -10.75
CA VAL A 116 -4.42 -3.96 -11.59
C VAL A 116 -4.84 -3.42 -12.94
N THR A 117 -4.57 -4.16 -14.01
CA THR A 117 -5.07 -3.85 -15.36
C THR A 117 -5.85 -5.03 -15.92
N ILE A 118 -6.75 -4.75 -16.85
CA ILE A 118 -7.38 -5.72 -17.74
C ILE A 118 -6.98 -5.32 -19.17
N ASP A 119 -6.52 -6.30 -19.96
CA ASP A 119 -6.22 -6.12 -21.38
C ASP A 119 -7.52 -5.90 -22.18
N ASP A 120 -7.39 -5.32 -23.38
CA ASP A 120 -8.55 -5.10 -24.25
C ASP A 120 -9.27 -6.42 -24.57
N LEU A 121 -10.56 -6.44 -24.32
CA LEU A 121 -11.43 -7.58 -24.56
C LEU A 121 -12.20 -7.40 -25.88
N GLY A 122 -12.05 -8.35 -26.77
CA GLY A 122 -12.87 -8.42 -27.97
C GLY A 122 -14.31 -8.87 -27.68
N PRO A 123 -15.21 -8.78 -28.68
CA PRO A 123 -16.53 -9.38 -28.58
C PRO A 123 -16.41 -10.90 -28.50
N VAL A 124 -17.31 -11.53 -27.74
CA VAL A 124 -17.37 -12.99 -27.54
C VAL A 124 -18.80 -13.47 -27.80
N ALA A 125 -18.97 -14.70 -28.29
CA ALA A 125 -20.31 -15.28 -28.42
C ALA A 125 -20.68 -16.12 -27.18
N VAL A 126 -21.97 -16.25 -26.94
CA VAL A 126 -22.51 -17.15 -25.93
C VAL A 126 -22.03 -18.59 -26.23
N GLY A 127 -21.52 -19.29 -25.21
CA GLY A 127 -20.98 -20.64 -25.34
C GLY A 127 -19.47 -20.69 -25.69
N ASP A 128 -18.89 -19.56 -26.12
CA ASP A 128 -17.45 -19.49 -26.41
C ASP A 128 -16.59 -19.27 -25.16
N GLU A 129 -15.34 -19.63 -25.28
CA GLU A 129 -14.32 -19.36 -24.26
C GLU A 129 -13.70 -17.97 -24.47
N MET A 130 -13.68 -17.17 -23.43
CA MET A 130 -12.99 -15.88 -23.38
C MET A 130 -11.82 -15.98 -22.40
N THR A 131 -10.65 -15.49 -22.82
CA THR A 131 -9.52 -15.30 -21.91
C THR A 131 -9.52 -13.86 -21.42
N VAL A 132 -9.65 -13.68 -20.11
CA VAL A 132 -9.47 -12.39 -19.44
C VAL A 132 -8.05 -12.36 -18.91
N SER A 133 -7.29 -11.36 -19.30
CA SER A 133 -5.89 -11.19 -18.88
C SER A 133 -5.55 -9.76 -18.50
N GLY A 134 -4.40 -9.59 -17.89
CA GLY A 134 -3.91 -8.27 -17.49
C GLY A 134 -2.65 -8.37 -16.64
N THR A 135 -2.34 -7.31 -15.92
CA THR A 135 -1.17 -7.24 -15.05
C THR A 135 -1.52 -6.77 -13.66
N VAL A 136 -0.67 -7.11 -12.68
CA VAL A 136 -0.74 -6.60 -11.32
C VAL A 136 0.67 -6.19 -10.84
N LYS A 137 0.75 -5.01 -10.25
CA LYS A 137 2.01 -4.46 -9.71
C LYS A 137 1.76 -3.55 -8.52
N ASP A 138 2.78 -3.33 -7.69
CA ASP A 138 2.77 -2.26 -6.71
C ASP A 138 3.06 -0.89 -7.36
N ASN A 139 3.24 0.14 -6.55
CA ASN A 139 3.51 1.49 -7.04
C ASN A 139 4.98 1.76 -7.41
N LEU A 140 5.85 0.74 -7.41
CA LEU A 140 7.21 0.83 -7.93
C LEU A 140 7.26 0.62 -9.44
N GLU A 141 8.28 1.16 -10.10
CA GLU A 141 8.44 1.05 -11.56
C GLU A 141 8.49 -0.40 -12.07
N ASN A 142 9.14 -1.30 -11.33
CA ASN A 142 9.26 -2.72 -11.66
C ASN A 142 8.67 -3.63 -10.57
N GLY A 143 7.69 -3.14 -9.85
CA GLY A 143 7.08 -3.82 -8.71
C GLY A 143 6.05 -4.88 -9.11
N TRP A 144 6.37 -5.77 -10.07
CA TRP A 144 5.51 -6.87 -10.47
C TRP A 144 5.27 -7.82 -9.30
N LEU A 145 4.00 -8.16 -9.07
CA LEU A 145 3.60 -9.03 -7.96
C LEU A 145 3.46 -10.46 -8.48
N ASP A 146 4.26 -11.37 -7.89
CA ASP A 146 4.17 -12.82 -8.14
C ASP A 146 3.18 -13.46 -7.18
N SER A 147 2.45 -14.45 -7.67
CA SER A 147 1.51 -15.26 -6.88
C SER A 147 0.46 -14.42 -6.12
N HIS A 148 0.14 -13.23 -6.64
CA HIS A 148 -0.90 -12.38 -6.08
C HIS A 148 -2.27 -12.82 -6.59
N THR A 149 -3.22 -12.96 -5.69
CA THR A 149 -4.58 -13.39 -6.02
C THR A 149 -5.32 -12.34 -6.84
N ILE A 150 -6.03 -12.75 -7.89
CA ILE A 150 -6.91 -11.90 -8.69
C ILE A 150 -8.30 -12.54 -8.75
N GLU A 151 -9.29 -11.79 -8.34
CA GLU A 151 -10.71 -12.16 -8.44
C GLU A 151 -11.32 -11.42 -9.61
N VAL A 152 -12.01 -12.15 -10.51
CA VAL A 152 -12.63 -11.59 -11.72
C VAL A 152 -14.14 -11.69 -11.63
N PHE A 153 -14.82 -10.59 -11.91
CA PHE A 153 -16.28 -10.49 -11.84
C PHE A 153 -16.83 -10.02 -13.18
N VAL A 154 -18.01 -10.52 -13.56
CA VAL A 154 -18.83 -10.01 -14.66
C VAL A 154 -20.16 -9.56 -14.07
N ASP A 155 -20.57 -8.31 -14.34
CA ASP A 155 -21.77 -7.66 -13.78
C ASP A 155 -21.92 -7.85 -12.27
N GLY A 156 -20.78 -7.81 -11.56
CA GLY A 156 -20.70 -7.99 -10.10
C GLY A 156 -20.78 -9.44 -9.62
N VAL A 157 -20.83 -10.43 -10.52
CA VAL A 157 -20.83 -11.86 -10.19
C VAL A 157 -19.41 -12.43 -10.37
N LEU A 158 -18.88 -13.08 -9.35
CA LEU A 158 -17.57 -13.72 -9.42
C LEU A 158 -17.58 -14.85 -10.45
N ILE A 159 -16.74 -14.75 -11.49
CA ILE A 159 -16.60 -15.75 -12.55
C ILE A 159 -15.38 -16.66 -12.35
N GLY A 160 -14.40 -16.23 -11.56
CA GLY A 160 -13.23 -17.05 -11.23
C GLY A 160 -12.17 -16.31 -10.44
N ILE A 161 -11.20 -17.09 -9.98
CA ILE A 161 -10.04 -16.62 -9.23
C ILE A 161 -8.78 -17.17 -9.91
N THR A 162 -7.78 -16.34 -10.07
CA THR A 162 -6.47 -16.72 -10.61
C THR A 162 -5.35 -16.11 -9.78
N SER A 163 -4.10 -16.35 -10.16
CA SER A 163 -2.93 -15.73 -9.53
C SER A 163 -1.99 -15.20 -10.59
N SER A 164 -1.29 -14.12 -10.27
CA SER A 164 -0.26 -13.57 -11.13
C SER A 164 1.01 -14.43 -11.16
N GLN A 165 1.82 -14.25 -12.20
CA GLN A 165 3.13 -14.85 -12.40
C GLN A 165 4.24 -13.85 -12.01
N GLN A 166 5.51 -14.28 -12.07
CA GLN A 166 6.67 -13.46 -11.68
C GLN A 166 6.80 -12.12 -12.43
N ASP A 167 6.26 -12.04 -13.63
CA ASP A 167 6.21 -10.82 -14.44
C ASP A 167 4.94 -9.98 -14.20
N GLY A 168 4.14 -10.35 -13.20
CA GLY A 168 2.88 -9.69 -12.85
C GLY A 168 1.72 -9.99 -13.78
N ASN A 169 1.92 -10.79 -14.84
CA ASN A 169 0.85 -11.17 -15.75
C ASN A 169 -0.10 -12.16 -15.07
N TRP A 170 -1.39 -12.01 -15.33
CA TRP A 170 -2.42 -12.93 -14.89
C TRP A 170 -3.40 -13.22 -16.02
N SER A 171 -4.04 -14.38 -16.00
CA SER A 171 -5.08 -14.76 -16.95
C SER A 171 -6.08 -15.71 -16.32
N LEU A 172 -7.33 -15.61 -16.80
CA LEU A 172 -8.46 -16.46 -16.44
C LEU A 172 -9.19 -16.86 -17.71
N GLN A 173 -9.46 -18.15 -17.90
CA GLN A 173 -10.36 -18.65 -18.95
C GLN A 173 -11.76 -18.75 -18.39
N TRP A 174 -12.73 -18.24 -19.15
CA TRP A 174 -14.13 -18.25 -18.79
C TRP A 174 -15.00 -18.57 -20.01
N VAL A 175 -15.84 -19.62 -19.91
CA VAL A 175 -16.84 -19.94 -20.92
C VAL A 175 -18.07 -19.10 -20.65
N VAL A 176 -18.48 -18.28 -21.63
CA VAL A 176 -19.67 -17.42 -21.52
C VAL A 176 -20.92 -18.26 -21.40
N PRO A 177 -21.64 -18.28 -20.26
CA PRO A 177 -22.83 -19.11 -20.11
C PRO A 177 -23.97 -18.69 -21.05
N GLU A 178 -24.80 -19.64 -21.44
CA GLU A 178 -25.98 -19.36 -22.25
C GLU A 178 -27.02 -18.43 -21.57
N SER A 179 -26.91 -18.28 -20.26
CA SER A 179 -27.75 -17.40 -19.46
C SER A 179 -27.29 -15.93 -19.45
N VAL A 180 -26.14 -15.63 -20.04
CA VAL A 180 -25.67 -14.23 -20.15
C VAL A 180 -26.44 -13.55 -21.28
N GLU A 181 -26.98 -12.38 -21.01
CA GLU A 181 -27.71 -11.60 -21.99
C GLU A 181 -26.76 -11.08 -23.09
N ILE A 182 -27.33 -10.78 -24.26
CA ILE A 182 -26.57 -10.19 -25.36
C ILE A 182 -26.49 -8.70 -25.13
N GLY A 183 -25.30 -8.15 -25.39
CA GLY A 183 -25.07 -6.72 -25.23
C GLY A 183 -23.76 -6.42 -24.53
N ASN A 184 -23.67 -5.23 -23.96
CA ASN A 184 -22.48 -4.78 -23.22
C ASN A 184 -22.56 -5.24 -21.77
N HIS A 185 -21.45 -5.79 -21.29
CA HIS A 185 -21.27 -6.24 -19.92
C HIS A 185 -20.07 -5.55 -19.29
N SER A 186 -20.16 -5.31 -17.97
CA SER A 186 -19.02 -4.86 -17.18
C SER A 186 -18.18 -6.04 -16.73
N ILE A 187 -16.86 -5.85 -16.70
CA ILE A 187 -15.93 -6.81 -16.11
C ILE A 187 -15.01 -6.06 -15.16
N SER A 188 -14.80 -6.63 -13.98
CA SER A 188 -13.88 -6.07 -13.00
C SER A 188 -12.88 -7.13 -12.53
N ALA A 189 -11.65 -6.68 -12.30
CA ALA A 189 -10.60 -7.47 -11.67
C ALA A 189 -10.19 -6.82 -10.36
N ILE A 190 -10.19 -7.60 -9.29
CA ILE A 190 -9.81 -7.17 -7.96
C ILE A 190 -8.60 -7.98 -7.51
N ALA A 191 -7.54 -7.30 -7.10
CA ALA A 191 -6.43 -7.88 -6.34
C ALA A 191 -6.69 -7.60 -4.85
N PRO A 192 -7.15 -8.57 -4.05
CA PRO A 192 -7.38 -8.38 -2.62
C PRO A 192 -6.12 -7.98 -1.88
N ALA A 193 -6.26 -7.32 -0.73
CA ALA A 193 -5.12 -7.03 0.13
C ALA A 193 -4.42 -8.34 0.53
N GLN A 194 -3.09 -8.39 0.34
CA GLN A 194 -2.27 -9.57 0.59
C GLN A 194 -0.92 -9.17 1.20
N GLY A 195 -0.62 -9.65 2.40
CA GLY A 195 0.60 -9.25 3.12
C GLY A 195 0.60 -7.74 3.41
N PHE A 196 1.59 -7.03 2.89
CA PHE A 196 1.70 -5.56 3.01
C PHE A 196 1.25 -4.83 1.74
N TYR A 197 0.53 -5.49 0.85
CA TYR A 197 -0.05 -4.89 -0.34
C TYR A 197 -1.52 -4.54 -0.09
N ARG A 198 -1.92 -3.31 -0.46
CA ARG A 198 -3.31 -2.87 -0.40
C ARG A 198 -4.13 -3.53 -1.50
N GLN A 199 -5.45 -3.53 -1.32
CA GLN A 199 -6.35 -3.94 -2.40
C GLN A 199 -6.21 -2.99 -3.59
N GLY A 200 -6.16 -3.57 -4.81
CA GLY A 200 -6.29 -2.86 -6.08
C GLY A 200 -7.48 -3.36 -6.86
N SER A 201 -8.03 -2.53 -7.76
CA SER A 201 -9.12 -2.94 -8.66
C SER A 201 -9.10 -2.14 -9.95
N THR A 202 -9.71 -2.73 -10.99
CA THR A 202 -9.93 -2.07 -12.28
C THR A 202 -11.21 -2.61 -12.92
N ASP A 203 -11.83 -1.79 -13.76
CA ASP A 203 -13.04 -2.13 -14.51
C ASP A 203 -12.80 -1.95 -16.00
N SER A 204 -13.46 -2.78 -16.81
CA SER A 204 -13.50 -2.71 -18.27
C SER A 204 -14.89 -3.16 -18.77
N ASN A 205 -15.09 -3.16 -20.08
CA ASN A 205 -16.32 -3.62 -20.69
C ASN A 205 -16.04 -4.54 -21.87
N PHE A 206 -16.97 -5.45 -22.17
CA PHE A 206 -16.93 -6.29 -23.36
C PHE A 206 -18.35 -6.50 -23.90
N THR A 207 -18.45 -7.05 -25.12
CA THR A 207 -19.73 -7.28 -25.75
C THR A 207 -19.98 -8.76 -25.96
N VAL A 208 -21.15 -9.24 -25.56
CA VAL A 208 -21.64 -10.61 -25.83
C VAL A 208 -22.58 -10.61 -27.03
N SER A 209 -22.37 -11.57 -27.93
CA SER A 209 -23.16 -11.76 -29.17
C SER A 209 -23.63 -13.20 -29.32
N PHE A 210 -24.50 -13.44 -30.31
CA PHE A 210 -24.83 -14.82 -30.71
C PHE A 210 -23.86 -15.36 -31.77
N HIS A 211 -23.64 -16.66 -31.76
CA HIS A 211 -23.11 -17.37 -32.91
C HIS A 211 -24.13 -17.33 -34.07
N THR A 212 -23.69 -16.89 -35.23
CA THR A 212 -24.52 -16.94 -36.44
C THR A 212 -23.90 -17.97 -37.39
N GLU A 213 -24.53 -19.12 -37.53
CA GLU A 213 -24.15 -20.12 -38.56
C GLU A 213 -25.02 -19.93 -39.81
N ILE A 214 -24.38 -19.70 -40.96
CA ILE A 214 -25.08 -19.68 -42.26
C ILE A 214 -24.74 -20.98 -42.96
N SER A 215 -25.72 -21.91 -43.07
CA SER A 215 -25.57 -23.10 -43.90
C SER A 215 -26.21 -22.85 -45.27
N LEU A 216 -25.39 -22.99 -46.33
CA LEU A 216 -25.87 -22.90 -47.71
C LEU A 216 -26.15 -24.34 -48.22
N GLN A 217 -27.43 -24.70 -48.36
CA GLN A 217 -27.82 -25.89 -49.12
C GLN A 217 -27.96 -25.54 -50.59
N VAL A 218 -27.09 -26.05 -51.44
CA VAL A 218 -27.24 -25.97 -52.91
C VAL A 218 -28.02 -27.17 -53.33
N GLU A 219 -29.33 -27.00 -53.59
CA GLU A 219 -30.08 -28.02 -54.32
C GLU A 219 -29.63 -28.02 -55.78
N GLY A 220 -28.93 -29.11 -56.14
CA GLY A 220 -28.50 -29.33 -57.54
C GLY A 220 -29.67 -29.62 -58.45
N SER A 221 -30.07 -28.66 -59.28
CA SER A 221 -30.92 -28.93 -60.40
C SER A 221 -30.09 -29.56 -61.52
N TYR A 222 -30.27 -30.82 -61.76
CA TYR A 222 -29.72 -31.51 -62.96
C TYR A 222 -30.45 -30.98 -64.18
N ALA A 223 -29.82 -30.11 -64.97
CA ALA A 223 -30.32 -29.85 -66.35
C ALA A 223 -29.99 -31.05 -67.21
N THR A 224 -31.00 -31.87 -67.45
CA THR A 224 -30.93 -32.93 -68.54
C THR A 224 -30.92 -32.21 -69.85
N ARG A 225 -29.83 -32.30 -70.60
CA ARG A 225 -29.73 -31.87 -72.01
C ARG A 225 -30.52 -32.84 -72.80
N GLY A 226 -31.74 -32.45 -73.31
CA GLY A 226 -32.47 -33.16 -74.24
C GLY A 226 -31.74 -33.25 -75.60
N GLY A 227 -31.73 -34.44 -76.19
CA GLY A 227 -31.16 -34.73 -77.50
C GLY A 227 -31.98 -34.20 -78.64
#